data_7435e8f2052124f84e1a40e8d62bf3ee
#
_entry.id   7435e8f2052124f84e1a40e8d62bf3ee
#
_cell.length_a   1.000
_cell.length_b   1.000
_cell.length_c   1.000
_cell.angle_alpha   90.00
_cell.angle_beta   90.00
_cell.angle_gamma   90.00
#
_symmetry.space_group_name_H-M   'P 1'
#
loop_
_entity.id
_entity.type
_entity.pdbx_description
1 polymer ?
#
loop_
_entity_poly.entity_id
_entity_poly.type
_entity_poly.pdbx_seq_one_letter_code
_entity_poly.pdbx_strand_id
1 'polypeptide(L)'
;MATPVPRIFDPHRRVLRLQRAFARQRRAQAARFVWEDIAEEMVERLAFVRHEPQRPLVIGPCPKPLGDYLAGSAGRIADGNAFDLEAPFAQGGFDFIAVLGQFDAVNDLPGALIHLREALEPGGLVIASFVGGQSLPRLRAAMLAAEPDRPAARMHPLVDHRAAPGLLQRAGWKDPVVDTQALTIRYSALDTL
;
A
#
# COMPACT_ATOMS: atom_id res chain seq x y z
N MET A 1 -4.24 28.00 14.01
CA MET A 1 -3.94 26.67 14.58
C MET A 1 -4.37 25.64 13.54
N ALA A 2 -3.48 24.70 13.16
CA ALA A 2 -3.85 23.63 12.23
C ALA A 2 -4.89 22.70 12.89
N THR A 3 -5.92 22.35 12.16
CA THR A 3 -6.91 21.37 12.64
C THR A 3 -6.22 20.01 12.77
N PRO A 4 -6.34 19.32 13.91
CA PRO A 4 -5.71 18.02 14.07
C PRO A 4 -6.30 17.01 13.06
N VAL A 5 -5.44 16.16 12.49
CA VAL A 5 -5.88 15.11 11.58
C VAL A 5 -6.81 14.15 12.30
N PRO A 6 -7.99 13.85 11.75
CA PRO A 6 -8.92 12.90 12.37
C PRO A 6 -8.29 11.51 12.48
N ARG A 7 -8.34 10.91 13.67
CA ARG A 7 -7.88 9.54 13.88
C ARG A 7 -9.02 8.56 13.64
N ILE A 8 -9.00 7.90 12.48
CA ILE A 8 -9.96 6.86 12.07
C ILE A 8 -9.43 5.48 12.46
N PHE A 9 -8.12 5.29 12.32
CA PHE A 9 -7.44 4.02 12.56
C PHE A 9 -6.64 4.05 13.84
N ASP A 10 -6.84 3.04 14.69
CA ASP A 10 -6.04 2.81 15.88
C ASP A 10 -4.65 2.25 15.50
N PRO A 11 -3.54 2.90 15.90
CA PRO A 11 -2.19 2.47 15.54
C PRO A 11 -1.85 1.05 16.03
N HIS A 12 -2.31 0.68 17.24
CA HIS A 12 -2.05 -0.65 17.77
C HIS A 12 -2.78 -1.73 16.96
N ARG A 13 -4.04 -1.50 16.59
CA ARG A 13 -4.79 -2.41 15.73
C ARG A 13 -4.16 -2.54 14.34
N ARG A 14 -3.58 -1.45 13.80
CA ARG A 14 -2.82 -1.48 12.53
C ARG A 14 -1.65 -2.45 12.61
N VAL A 15 -0.83 -2.35 13.66
CA VAL A 15 0.30 -3.27 13.89
C VAL A 15 -0.17 -4.71 14.03
N LEU A 16 -1.20 -4.97 14.84
CA LEU A 16 -1.74 -6.33 15.01
C LEU A 16 -2.30 -6.91 13.70
N ARG A 17 -2.92 -6.08 12.86
CA ARG A 17 -3.41 -6.50 11.54
C ARG A 17 -2.26 -6.95 10.65
N LEU A 18 -1.19 -6.17 10.58
CA LEU A 18 0.01 -6.50 9.81
C LEU A 18 0.67 -7.78 10.30
N GLN A 19 0.86 -7.92 11.61
CA GLN A 19 1.43 -9.13 12.21
C GLN A 19 0.61 -10.38 11.87
N ARG A 20 -0.73 -10.29 11.92
CA ARG A 20 -1.62 -11.40 11.52
C ARG A 20 -1.52 -11.70 10.03
N ALA A 21 -1.46 -10.68 9.18
CA ALA A 21 -1.29 -10.86 7.74
C ALA A 21 0.01 -11.57 7.42
N PHE A 22 1.14 -11.14 7.99
CA PHE A 22 2.43 -11.80 7.82
C PHE A 22 2.44 -13.22 8.37
N ALA A 23 1.82 -13.46 9.54
CA ALA A 23 1.71 -14.80 10.10
C ALA A 23 0.90 -15.75 9.20
N ARG A 24 -0.18 -15.25 8.57
CA ARG A 24 -0.95 -16.03 7.60
C ARG A 24 -0.14 -16.32 6.33
N GLN A 25 0.57 -15.32 5.80
CA GLN A 25 1.39 -15.47 4.58
C GLN A 25 2.57 -16.46 4.75
N ARG A 26 3.04 -16.67 5.98
CA ARG A 26 4.08 -17.67 6.28
C ARG A 26 3.58 -19.11 6.23
N ARG A 27 2.28 -19.38 6.20
CA ARG A 27 1.74 -20.74 6.11
C ARG A 27 2.05 -21.34 4.72
N ALA A 28 2.34 -22.62 4.66
CA ALA A 28 2.71 -23.30 3.42
C ALA A 28 1.65 -23.20 2.31
N GLN A 29 0.37 -23.20 2.70
CA GLN A 29 -0.78 -23.13 1.76
C GLN A 29 -1.40 -21.73 1.69
N ALA A 30 -0.67 -20.67 2.09
CA ALA A 30 -1.21 -19.31 1.99
C ALA A 30 -1.40 -18.90 0.53
N ALA A 31 -2.55 -18.33 0.22
CA ALA A 31 -2.80 -17.70 -1.07
C ALA A 31 -1.94 -16.42 -1.16
N ARG A 32 -1.02 -16.39 -2.11
CA ARG A 32 -0.09 -15.26 -2.32
C ARG A 32 -0.33 -14.51 -3.61
N PHE A 33 -1.19 -15.03 -4.47
CA PHE A 33 -1.38 -14.55 -5.84
C PHE A 33 -1.68 -13.05 -5.94
N VAL A 34 -2.42 -12.46 -4.97
CA VAL A 34 -2.71 -11.01 -4.98
C VAL A 34 -1.43 -10.19 -4.79
N TRP A 35 -0.57 -10.60 -3.86
CA TRP A 35 0.68 -9.90 -3.61
C TRP A 35 1.71 -10.15 -4.72
N GLU A 36 1.70 -11.34 -5.31
CA GLU A 36 2.55 -11.69 -6.44
C GLU A 36 2.15 -10.89 -7.69
N ASP A 37 0.86 -10.78 -8.00
CA ASP A 37 0.32 -9.95 -9.08
C ASP A 37 0.72 -8.46 -8.91
N ILE A 38 0.56 -7.90 -7.71
CA ILE A 38 0.98 -6.53 -7.41
C ILE A 38 2.51 -6.36 -7.59
N ALA A 39 3.29 -7.36 -7.15
CA ALA A 39 4.74 -7.29 -7.25
C ALA A 39 5.23 -7.41 -8.70
N GLU A 40 4.61 -8.26 -9.52
CA GLU A 40 4.89 -8.39 -10.95
C GLU A 40 4.63 -7.06 -11.67
N GLU A 41 3.50 -6.41 -11.40
CA GLU A 41 3.18 -5.08 -11.91
C GLU A 41 4.24 -4.03 -11.50
N MET A 42 4.72 -4.05 -10.25
CA MET A 42 5.76 -3.13 -9.81
C MET A 42 7.08 -3.36 -10.55
N VAL A 43 7.45 -4.63 -10.75
CA VAL A 43 8.65 -5.01 -11.50
C VAL A 43 8.55 -4.57 -12.96
N GLU A 44 7.39 -4.76 -13.60
CA GLU A 44 7.16 -4.30 -14.97
C GLU A 44 7.31 -2.77 -15.10
N ARG A 45 6.80 -2.01 -14.11
CA ARG A 45 6.97 -0.55 -14.08
C ARG A 45 8.42 -0.14 -13.89
N LEU A 46 9.16 -0.80 -13.00
CA LEU A 46 10.59 -0.55 -12.82
C LEU A 46 11.37 -0.81 -14.12
N ALA A 47 11.07 -1.91 -14.79
CA ALA A 47 11.69 -2.26 -16.08
C ALA A 47 11.32 -1.23 -17.16
N PHE A 48 10.06 -0.78 -17.22
CA PHE A 48 9.59 0.22 -18.19
C PHE A 48 10.31 1.56 -18.03
N VAL A 49 10.45 2.05 -16.79
CA VAL A 49 11.17 3.30 -16.52
C VAL A 49 12.68 3.12 -16.48
N ARG A 50 13.18 1.88 -16.64
CA ARG A 50 14.60 1.51 -16.59
C ARG A 50 15.28 1.96 -15.29
N HIS A 51 14.56 1.82 -14.17
CA HIS A 51 15.11 2.13 -12.87
C HIS A 51 15.68 0.87 -12.22
N GLU A 52 16.98 0.88 -11.92
CA GLU A 52 17.70 -0.21 -11.26
C GLU A 52 18.02 0.17 -9.81
N PRO A 53 17.18 -0.21 -8.85
CA PRO A 53 17.33 0.22 -7.46
C PRO A 53 18.66 -0.23 -6.85
N GLN A 54 19.40 0.70 -6.23
CA GLN A 54 20.65 0.42 -5.51
C GLN A 54 20.47 0.49 -3.99
N ARG A 55 19.50 1.27 -3.53
CA ARG A 55 19.17 1.46 -2.11
C ARG A 55 17.65 1.34 -1.89
N PRO A 56 17.06 0.18 -2.21
CA PRO A 56 15.63 -0.01 -2.12
C PRO A 56 15.14 -0.13 -0.67
N LEU A 57 13.98 0.46 -0.38
CA LEU A 57 13.19 0.30 0.83
C LEU A 57 11.87 -0.39 0.47
N VAL A 58 11.48 -1.43 1.20
CA VAL A 58 10.17 -2.08 1.04
C VAL A 58 9.34 -1.93 2.32
N ILE A 59 8.18 -1.30 2.21
CA ILE A 59 7.21 -1.09 3.29
C ILE A 59 5.99 -1.97 3.02
N GLY A 60 5.73 -2.91 3.89
CA GLY A 60 4.71 -3.93 3.72
C GLY A 60 5.29 -5.30 3.36
N PRO A 61 4.49 -6.22 2.79
CA PRO A 61 4.99 -7.51 2.33
C PRO A 61 5.96 -7.31 1.16
N CYS A 62 7.01 -8.16 1.12
CA CYS A 62 7.93 -8.26 -0.01
C CYS A 62 7.68 -9.60 -0.72
N PRO A 63 6.78 -9.66 -1.72
CA PRO A 63 6.52 -10.88 -2.46
C PRO A 63 7.74 -11.32 -3.29
N LYS A 64 7.78 -12.61 -3.61
CA LYS A 64 8.93 -13.20 -4.29
C LYS A 64 9.33 -12.50 -5.59
N PRO A 65 8.43 -12.12 -6.52
CA PRO A 65 8.82 -11.42 -7.74
C PRO A 65 9.58 -10.13 -7.47
N LEU A 66 9.09 -9.31 -6.55
CA LEU A 66 9.76 -8.06 -6.17
C LEU A 66 11.08 -8.32 -5.44
N GLY A 67 11.09 -9.28 -4.51
CA GLY A 67 12.29 -9.66 -3.77
C GLY A 67 13.41 -10.18 -4.66
N ASP A 68 13.10 -11.04 -5.63
CA ASP A 68 14.06 -11.57 -6.59
C ASP A 68 14.62 -10.45 -7.50
N TYR A 69 13.76 -9.55 -7.97
CA TYR A 69 14.19 -8.40 -8.77
C TYR A 69 15.15 -7.50 -8.00
N LEU A 70 14.80 -7.14 -6.76
CA LEU A 70 15.62 -6.26 -5.91
C LEU A 70 16.91 -6.94 -5.42
N ALA A 71 16.92 -8.26 -5.24
CA ALA A 71 18.13 -9.00 -4.86
C ALA A 71 19.21 -8.97 -5.95
N GLY A 72 18.83 -8.76 -7.22
CA GLY A 72 19.75 -8.52 -8.33
C GLY A 72 20.40 -7.13 -8.30
N SER A 73 19.89 -6.21 -7.50
CA SER A 73 20.46 -4.88 -7.31
C SER A 73 21.68 -4.95 -6.40
N ALA A 74 22.64 -4.05 -6.56
CA ALA A 74 23.86 -4.01 -5.73
C ALA A 74 23.59 -3.66 -4.25
N GLY A 75 22.38 -3.24 -3.92
CA GLY A 75 21.97 -2.76 -2.60
C GLY A 75 21.31 -3.82 -1.72
N ARG A 76 21.41 -3.61 -0.42
CA ARG A 76 20.63 -4.36 0.57
C ARG A 76 19.21 -3.81 0.61
N ILE A 77 18.19 -4.66 0.46
CA ILE A 77 16.81 -4.29 0.66
C ILE A 77 16.60 -3.88 2.13
N ALA A 78 16.19 -2.64 2.36
CA ALA A 78 15.84 -2.19 3.69
C ALA A 78 14.40 -2.64 4.02
N ASP A 79 14.22 -3.18 5.25
CA ASP A 79 12.90 -3.56 5.74
C ASP A 79 12.20 -2.33 6.34
N GLY A 80 11.17 -1.85 5.65
CA GLY A 80 10.39 -0.71 6.05
C GLY A 80 9.26 -1.01 7.04
N ASN A 81 9.10 -2.24 7.49
CA ASN A 81 7.99 -2.58 8.40
C ASN A 81 8.11 -1.97 9.80
N ALA A 82 9.31 -1.51 10.17
CA ALA A 82 9.56 -0.75 11.40
C ALA A 82 9.29 0.76 11.23
N PHE A 83 9.08 1.25 10.01
CA PHE A 83 8.81 2.67 9.74
C PHE A 83 7.35 3.00 10.00
N ASP A 84 7.09 4.08 10.70
CA ASP A 84 5.76 4.64 10.80
C ASP A 84 5.56 5.65 9.66
N LEU A 85 4.61 5.35 8.77
CA LEU A 85 4.26 6.23 7.66
C LEU A 85 3.72 7.60 8.13
N GLU A 86 3.20 7.68 9.35
CA GLU A 86 2.65 8.91 9.94
C GLU A 86 3.71 9.72 10.70
N ALA A 87 5.00 9.33 10.62
CA ALA A 87 6.11 10.03 11.23
C ALA A 87 7.27 10.20 10.23
N PRO A 88 8.10 11.24 10.39
CA PRO A 88 9.31 11.38 9.59
C PRO A 88 10.23 10.16 9.72
N PHE A 89 10.78 9.69 8.63
CA PHE A 89 11.68 8.56 8.65
C PHE A 89 13.04 8.93 9.25
N ALA A 90 13.55 8.10 10.15
CA ALA A 90 14.86 8.30 10.76
C ALA A 90 16.03 8.13 9.77
N GLN A 91 15.79 7.47 8.64
CA GLN A 91 16.75 7.22 7.58
C GLN A 91 16.16 7.66 6.25
N GLY A 92 17.02 8.16 5.37
CA GLY A 92 16.65 8.59 4.02
C GLY A 92 17.73 8.24 3.01
N GLY A 93 17.62 8.83 1.83
CA GLY A 93 18.52 8.60 0.71
C GLY A 93 18.27 7.29 0.01
N PHE A 94 17.01 6.83 0.01
CA PHE A 94 16.59 5.70 -0.81
C PHE A 94 16.40 6.14 -2.25
N ASP A 95 16.88 5.36 -3.20
CA ASP A 95 16.62 5.60 -4.62
C ASP A 95 15.29 4.99 -5.08
N PHE A 96 14.79 3.99 -4.33
CA PHE A 96 13.51 3.36 -4.59
C PHE A 96 12.78 3.02 -3.29
N ILE A 97 11.48 3.32 -3.23
CA ILE A 97 10.61 2.88 -2.14
C ILE A 97 9.40 2.16 -2.72
N ALA A 98 9.21 0.89 -2.34
CA ALA A 98 7.98 0.14 -2.60
C ALA A 98 7.08 0.18 -1.37
N VAL A 99 5.79 0.55 -1.56
CA VAL A 99 4.78 0.54 -0.49
C VAL A 99 3.64 -0.38 -0.90
N LEU A 100 3.49 -1.51 -0.21
CA LEU A 100 2.50 -2.53 -0.56
C LEU A 100 1.38 -2.59 0.49
N GLY A 101 0.16 -2.14 0.10
CA GLY A 101 -1.05 -2.30 0.89
C GLY A 101 -1.03 -1.64 2.27
N GLN A 102 -0.36 -0.50 2.42
CA GLN A 102 -0.24 0.19 3.70
C GLN A 102 -1.09 1.46 3.79
N PHE A 103 -1.41 2.10 2.67
CA PHE A 103 -2.10 3.40 2.66
C PHE A 103 -3.56 3.34 3.11
N ASP A 104 -4.19 2.18 3.05
CA ASP A 104 -5.58 1.98 3.46
C ASP A 104 -5.81 2.08 4.97
N ALA A 105 -4.76 2.15 5.77
CA ALA A 105 -4.84 2.24 7.23
C ALA A 105 -4.04 3.42 7.82
N VAL A 106 -3.72 4.42 7.02
CA VAL A 106 -3.01 5.63 7.41
C VAL A 106 -4.03 6.74 7.70
N ASN A 107 -3.92 7.41 8.86
CA ASN A 107 -4.81 8.52 9.21
C ASN A 107 -4.43 9.80 8.46
N ASP A 108 -3.14 10.09 8.35
CA ASP A 108 -2.60 11.24 7.62
C ASP A 108 -1.91 10.77 6.32
N LEU A 109 -2.72 10.43 5.32
CA LEU A 109 -2.19 10.03 4.01
C LEU A 109 -1.37 11.14 3.34
N PRO A 110 -1.76 12.43 3.35
CA PRO A 110 -0.92 13.50 2.84
C PRO A 110 0.43 13.60 3.55
N GLY A 111 0.47 13.51 4.88
CA GLY A 111 1.72 13.50 5.66
C GLY A 111 2.59 12.31 5.31
N ALA A 112 2.01 11.11 5.21
CA ALA A 112 2.73 9.90 4.81
C ALA A 112 3.39 10.04 3.42
N LEU A 113 2.68 10.64 2.47
CA LEU A 113 3.22 10.92 1.13
C LEU A 113 4.39 11.91 1.16
N ILE A 114 4.35 12.91 2.06
CA ILE A 114 5.45 13.86 2.27
C ILE A 114 6.66 13.12 2.87
N HIS A 115 6.47 12.30 3.91
CA HIS A 115 7.55 11.56 4.55
C HIS A 115 8.25 10.59 3.59
N LEU A 116 7.47 9.90 2.72
CA LEU A 116 8.05 9.06 1.66
C LEU A 116 8.90 9.87 0.69
N ARG A 117 8.41 11.03 0.26
CA ARG A 117 9.16 11.91 -0.65
C ARG A 117 10.46 12.42 -0.02
N GLU A 118 10.41 12.78 1.27
CA GLU A 118 11.59 13.28 2.00
C GLU A 118 12.62 12.18 2.29
N ALA A 119 12.19 10.92 2.32
CA ALA A 119 13.08 9.78 2.48
C ALA A 119 13.83 9.39 1.20
N LEU A 120 13.37 9.86 0.03
CA LEU A 120 14.05 9.61 -1.24
C LEU A 120 15.27 10.52 -1.41
N GLU A 121 16.24 10.01 -2.15
CA GLU A 121 17.28 10.87 -2.75
C GLU A 121 16.72 11.61 -3.97
N PRO A 122 17.38 12.67 -4.43
CA PRO A 122 16.99 13.38 -5.65
C PRO A 122 16.95 12.44 -6.86
N GLY A 123 15.79 12.39 -7.54
CA GLY A 123 15.57 11.48 -8.67
C GLY A 123 15.07 10.09 -8.29
N GLY A 124 14.93 9.80 -7.00
CA GLY A 124 14.38 8.53 -6.53
C GLY A 124 12.90 8.33 -6.88
N LEU A 125 12.47 7.08 -6.89
CA LEU A 125 11.15 6.63 -7.32
C LEU A 125 10.38 5.98 -6.17
N VAL A 126 9.07 6.28 -6.06
CA VAL A 126 8.13 5.50 -5.24
C VAL A 126 7.13 4.78 -6.13
N ILE A 127 6.93 3.48 -5.88
CA ILE A 127 5.79 2.75 -6.41
C ILE A 127 4.97 2.24 -5.22
N ALA A 128 3.69 2.61 -5.19
CA ALA A 128 2.81 2.25 -4.09
C ALA A 128 1.53 1.58 -4.61
N SER A 129 1.06 0.56 -3.89
CA SER A 129 -0.21 -0.09 -4.16
C SER A 129 -1.15 0.02 -2.96
N PHE A 130 -2.43 0.19 -3.23
CA PHE A 130 -3.48 0.18 -2.20
C PHE A 130 -4.80 -0.31 -2.79
N VAL A 131 -5.68 -0.79 -1.93
CA VAL A 131 -7.01 -1.25 -2.33
C VAL A 131 -7.89 -0.03 -2.62
N GLY A 132 -8.31 0.14 -3.87
CA GLY A 132 -9.12 1.28 -4.30
C GLY A 132 -10.56 1.24 -3.80
N GLY A 133 -11.19 2.42 -3.70
CA GLY A 133 -12.53 2.62 -3.13
C GLY A 133 -13.67 1.87 -3.80
N GLN A 134 -13.46 1.34 -5.01
CA GLN A 134 -14.45 0.52 -5.74
C GLN A 134 -14.28 -1.00 -5.52
N SER A 135 -13.38 -1.42 -4.63
CA SER A 135 -13.16 -2.84 -4.34
C SER A 135 -14.35 -3.44 -3.60
N LEU A 136 -14.59 -4.73 -3.85
CA LEU A 136 -15.66 -5.54 -3.27
C LEU A 136 -17.07 -4.92 -3.44
N PRO A 137 -17.49 -4.49 -4.66
CA PRO A 137 -18.74 -3.77 -4.85
C PRO A 137 -19.97 -4.63 -4.52
N ARG A 138 -19.92 -5.93 -4.80
CA ARG A 138 -21.02 -6.86 -4.50
C ARG A 138 -21.21 -7.06 -3.02
N LEU A 139 -20.10 -7.18 -2.24
CA LEU A 139 -20.17 -7.30 -0.79
C LEU A 139 -20.74 -6.01 -0.18
N ARG A 140 -20.30 -4.85 -0.64
CA ARG A 140 -20.83 -3.56 -0.21
C ARG A 140 -22.32 -3.45 -0.47
N ALA A 141 -22.79 -3.80 -1.66
CA ALA A 141 -24.20 -3.79 -2.02
C ALA A 141 -25.02 -4.74 -1.14
N ALA A 142 -24.53 -5.96 -0.91
CA ALA A 142 -25.20 -6.93 -0.05
C ALA A 142 -25.33 -6.45 1.40
N MET A 143 -24.29 -5.84 1.96
CA MET A 143 -24.31 -5.28 3.31
C MET A 143 -25.31 -4.12 3.45
N LEU A 144 -25.38 -3.24 2.44
CA LEU A 144 -26.36 -2.15 2.42
C LEU A 144 -27.80 -2.67 2.28
N ALA A 145 -28.02 -3.70 1.46
CA ALA A 145 -29.33 -4.31 1.29
C ALA A 145 -29.81 -5.06 2.55
N ALA A 146 -28.88 -5.60 3.34
CA ALA A 146 -29.23 -6.30 4.58
C ALA A 146 -29.70 -5.36 5.71
N GLU A 147 -29.34 -4.08 5.68
CA GLU A 147 -29.70 -3.09 6.70
C GLU A 147 -30.19 -1.78 6.05
N PRO A 148 -31.30 -1.78 5.30
CA PRO A 148 -31.73 -0.63 4.51
C PRO A 148 -32.14 0.56 5.38
N ASP A 149 -32.77 0.32 6.52
CA ASP A 149 -33.30 1.37 7.41
C ASP A 149 -32.23 1.98 8.34
N ARG A 150 -31.15 1.25 8.58
CA ARG A 150 -30.08 1.69 9.49
C ARG A 150 -28.70 1.23 8.99
N PRO A 151 -28.22 1.76 7.85
CA PRO A 151 -26.93 1.37 7.30
C PRO A 151 -25.80 1.67 8.28
N ALA A 152 -24.99 0.68 8.59
CA ALA A 152 -23.79 0.83 9.40
C ALA A 152 -22.52 0.78 8.55
N ALA A 153 -21.46 1.49 8.98
CA ALA A 153 -20.15 1.44 8.35
C ALA A 153 -19.45 0.10 8.66
N ARG A 154 -19.80 -0.96 7.90
CA ARG A 154 -19.29 -2.31 8.14
C ARG A 154 -18.06 -2.64 7.31
N MET A 155 -17.72 -1.82 6.31
CA MET A 155 -16.56 -2.01 5.49
C MET A 155 -15.46 -1.03 5.87
N HIS A 156 -14.23 -1.50 5.74
CA HIS A 156 -13.05 -0.66 5.90
C HIS A 156 -13.12 0.55 4.94
N PRO A 157 -12.85 1.78 5.41
CA PRO A 157 -12.76 2.92 4.53
C PRO A 157 -11.58 2.73 3.57
N LEU A 158 -11.83 2.95 2.29
CA LEU A 158 -10.85 2.77 1.23
C LEU A 158 -10.51 4.12 0.58
N VAL A 159 -9.30 4.23 0.07
CA VAL A 159 -8.85 5.44 -0.63
C VAL A 159 -9.53 5.54 -1.99
N ASP A 160 -10.14 6.69 -2.30
CA ASP A 160 -10.65 6.95 -3.65
C ASP A 160 -9.48 7.22 -4.60
N HIS A 161 -9.26 6.32 -5.55
CA HIS A 161 -8.19 6.44 -6.53
C HIS A 161 -8.28 7.75 -7.35
N ARG A 162 -9.49 8.30 -7.53
CA ARG A 162 -9.68 9.58 -8.25
C ARG A 162 -9.13 10.79 -7.49
N ALA A 163 -9.04 10.69 -6.16
CA ALA A 163 -8.43 11.74 -5.33
C ALA A 163 -6.90 11.63 -5.26
N ALA A 164 -6.33 10.47 -5.60
CA ALA A 164 -4.90 10.21 -5.44
C ALA A 164 -4.00 11.18 -6.23
N PRO A 165 -4.26 11.55 -7.50
CA PRO A 165 -3.41 12.53 -8.20
C PRO A 165 -3.33 13.88 -7.49
N GLY A 166 -4.47 14.38 -7.01
CA GLY A 166 -4.51 15.65 -6.27
C GLY A 166 -3.81 15.57 -4.90
N LEU A 167 -3.83 14.41 -4.24
CA LEU A 167 -3.08 14.18 -3.00
C LEU A 167 -1.58 14.20 -3.26
N LEU A 168 -1.11 13.51 -4.30
CA LEU A 168 0.29 13.46 -4.70
C LEU A 168 0.81 14.85 -5.08
N GLN A 169 0.08 15.60 -5.89
CA GLN A 169 0.45 16.97 -6.26
C GLN A 169 0.60 17.88 -5.04
N ARG A 170 -0.37 17.83 -4.09
CA ARG A 170 -0.31 18.62 -2.85
C ARG A 170 0.84 18.20 -1.94
N ALA A 171 1.25 16.94 -1.97
CA ALA A 171 2.42 16.44 -1.25
C ALA A 171 3.75 16.77 -1.96
N GLY A 172 3.72 17.48 -3.10
CA GLY A 172 4.89 17.98 -3.82
C GLY A 172 5.58 16.95 -4.72
N TRP A 173 4.86 15.87 -5.10
CA TRP A 173 5.37 14.90 -6.08
C TRP A 173 5.38 15.48 -7.48
N LYS A 174 6.45 15.22 -8.22
CA LYS A 174 6.56 15.55 -9.65
C LYS A 174 6.06 14.36 -10.47
N ASP A 175 5.35 14.66 -11.54
CA ASP A 175 4.90 13.71 -12.55
C ASP A 175 4.24 12.45 -11.97
N PRO A 176 3.27 12.59 -11.03
CA PRO A 176 2.63 11.45 -10.44
C PRO A 176 1.75 10.72 -11.46
N VAL A 177 1.93 9.41 -11.55
CA VAL A 177 1.08 8.52 -12.35
C VAL A 177 0.22 7.70 -11.42
N VAL A 178 -1.09 7.69 -11.65
CA VAL A 178 -2.05 6.87 -10.91
C VAL A 178 -2.87 6.08 -11.91
N ASP A 179 -2.81 4.79 -11.82
CA ASP A 179 -3.62 3.88 -12.60
C ASP A 179 -4.40 2.91 -11.71
N THR A 180 -5.30 2.14 -12.28
CA THR A 180 -6.11 1.16 -11.58
C THR A 180 -6.16 -0.14 -12.38
N GLN A 181 -5.90 -1.24 -11.68
CA GLN A 181 -6.05 -2.58 -12.21
C GLN A 181 -7.18 -3.31 -11.47
N ALA A 182 -8.02 -4.01 -12.21
CA ALA A 182 -9.08 -4.80 -11.65
C ALA A 182 -8.66 -6.27 -11.55
N LEU A 183 -8.48 -6.76 -10.32
CA LEU A 183 -8.24 -8.17 -10.06
C LEU A 183 -9.55 -8.86 -9.66
N THR A 184 -9.96 -9.85 -10.43
CA THR A 184 -11.16 -10.64 -10.12
C THR A 184 -10.81 -11.83 -9.24
N ILE A 185 -11.28 -11.83 -8.00
CA ILE A 185 -11.06 -12.91 -7.05
C ILE A 185 -12.36 -13.68 -6.85
N ARG A 186 -12.29 -15.00 -6.96
CA ARG A 186 -13.40 -15.91 -6.71
C ARG A 186 -13.15 -16.68 -5.42
N TYR A 187 -14.14 -16.70 -4.54
CA TYR A 187 -14.11 -17.44 -3.29
C TYR A 187 -15.07 -18.62 -3.37
N SER A 188 -14.68 -19.76 -2.79
CA SER A 188 -15.51 -20.97 -2.75
C SER A 188 -16.61 -20.87 -1.70
N ALA A 189 -16.40 -20.09 -0.63
CA ALA A 189 -17.32 -19.89 0.45
C ALA A 189 -17.12 -18.50 1.09
N LEU A 190 -18.13 -18.03 1.83
CA LEU A 190 -18.11 -16.70 2.47
C LEU A 190 -17.03 -16.59 3.55
N ASP A 191 -16.75 -17.67 4.26
CA ASP A 191 -15.73 -17.74 5.31
C ASP A 191 -14.29 -17.66 4.79
N THR A 192 -14.11 -17.80 3.47
CA THR A 192 -12.81 -17.66 2.79
C THR A 192 -12.57 -16.25 2.25
N LEU A 193 -13.60 -15.39 2.24
CA LEU A 193 -13.52 -13.97 1.88
C LEU A 193 -12.87 -13.15 3.02
#